data_80f94aec4fc737e894415fad3b20b424
#
_entry.id   80f94aec4fc737e894415fad3b20b424
#
_cell.length_a   1.000
_cell.length_b   1.000
_cell.length_c   1.000
_cell.angle_alpha   90.00
_cell.angle_beta   90.00
_cell.angle_gamma   90.00
#
_symmetry.space_group_name_H-M   'P 1'
#
loop_
_entity.id
_entity.type
_entity.pdbx_description
1 polymer ?
#
loop_
_entity_poly.entity_id
_entity_poly.type
_entity_poly.pdbx_seq_one_letter_code
_entity_poly.pdbx_strand_id
1 'polypeptide(L)'
;MLEVTHIDTGPCRLFLKLELMNPGGSIKDRIGISMIEEAEKRGDIKPGDTIVEATAGNTGLGLALVAAQKGYRLIIVLPDKMSQEKIFNLRAMGADVILTRSDVGRGHPEYYQDLGKHIAEERGAYFINQFGNPDNPLAHETGTAPEIVEQMNGELDAIVLGVGSSGTVSGISKYLAANAPNVDLILADPVGSILTDYINKGEIGEGGSWLVEGIG
;
A
#
# COMPACT_ATOMS: atom_id res chain seq x y z
N MET A 1 -17.90 -2.07 7.94
CA MET A 1 -17.48 -1.28 9.12
C MET A 1 -17.84 -2.03 10.38
N LEU A 2 -17.04 -1.92 11.45
CA LEU A 2 -17.30 -2.48 12.78
C LEU A 2 -17.33 -1.34 13.80
N GLU A 3 -18.44 -1.18 14.53
CA GLU A 3 -18.51 -0.20 15.62
C GLU A 3 -17.81 -0.73 16.86
N VAL A 4 -16.96 0.09 17.47
CA VAL A 4 -16.23 -0.22 18.70
C VAL A 4 -17.06 0.26 19.90
N THR A 5 -17.54 -0.68 20.72
CA THR A 5 -18.43 -0.40 21.86
C THR A 5 -17.80 -0.70 23.21
N HIS A 6 -16.56 -1.22 23.25
CA HIS A 6 -15.91 -1.68 24.47
C HIS A 6 -14.85 -0.71 25.01
N ILE A 7 -14.63 0.39 24.31
CA ILE A 7 -13.67 1.43 24.70
C ILE A 7 -14.47 2.71 24.95
N ASP A 8 -14.14 3.43 26.01
CA ASP A 8 -14.70 4.76 26.23
C ASP A 8 -14.12 5.72 25.18
N THR A 9 -14.96 6.13 24.24
CA THR A 9 -14.64 7.07 23.17
C THR A 9 -15.19 8.47 23.45
N GLY A 10 -15.66 8.73 24.67
CA GLY A 10 -16.36 9.96 25.02
C GLY A 10 -17.64 10.14 24.20
N PRO A 11 -17.91 11.33 23.65
CA PRO A 11 -19.10 11.58 22.85
C PRO A 11 -19.02 11.04 21.42
N CYS A 12 -17.87 10.49 20.99
CA CYS A 12 -17.64 10.03 19.63
C CYS A 12 -18.06 8.57 19.43
N ARG A 13 -18.57 8.25 18.27
CA ARG A 13 -18.72 6.86 17.81
C ARG A 13 -17.47 6.48 17.00
N LEU A 14 -16.85 5.36 17.33
CA LEU A 14 -15.66 4.86 16.65
C LEU A 14 -16.01 3.66 15.79
N PHE A 15 -15.62 3.69 14.53
CA PHE A 15 -15.78 2.60 13.57
C PHE A 15 -14.43 2.17 13.01
N LEU A 16 -14.27 0.87 12.79
CA LEU A 16 -13.10 0.28 12.15
C LEU A 16 -13.46 -0.25 10.77
N LYS A 17 -12.71 0.15 9.74
CA LYS A 17 -12.70 -0.49 8.43
C LYS A 17 -11.68 -1.61 8.47
N LEU A 18 -12.13 -2.87 8.54
CA LEU A 18 -11.28 -4.04 8.80
C LEU A 18 -10.59 -4.54 7.52
N GLU A 19 -9.60 -3.84 7.04
CA GLU A 19 -8.83 -4.21 5.84
C GLU A 19 -7.97 -5.49 6.04
N LEU A 20 -7.75 -5.91 7.26
CA LEU A 20 -7.13 -7.20 7.59
C LEU A 20 -7.98 -8.41 7.16
N MET A 21 -9.28 -8.22 6.87
CA MET A 21 -10.20 -9.26 6.40
C MET A 21 -10.13 -9.47 4.89
N ASN A 22 -9.37 -8.68 4.16
CA ASN A 22 -9.09 -8.94 2.75
C ASN A 22 -8.29 -10.26 2.61
N PRO A 23 -8.40 -10.98 1.47
CA PRO A 23 -7.76 -12.29 1.27
C PRO A 23 -6.26 -12.32 1.53
N GLY A 24 -5.52 -11.25 1.19
CA GLY A 24 -4.09 -11.10 1.49
C GLY A 24 -3.80 -10.49 2.86
N GLY A 25 -4.83 -10.25 3.67
CA GLY A 25 -4.71 -9.80 5.04
C GLY A 25 -4.44 -8.30 5.21
N SER A 26 -4.60 -7.49 4.17
CA SER A 26 -4.35 -6.04 4.27
C SER A 26 -5.06 -5.21 3.20
N ILE A 27 -5.03 -3.89 3.39
CA ILE A 27 -5.50 -2.91 2.40
C ILE A 27 -4.75 -2.99 1.05
N LYS A 28 -3.59 -3.64 1.01
CA LYS A 28 -2.75 -3.70 -0.20
C LYS A 28 -3.33 -4.61 -1.28
N ASP A 29 -4.28 -5.46 -0.95
CA ASP A 29 -5.03 -6.25 -1.93
C ASP A 29 -5.73 -5.34 -2.94
N ARG A 30 -6.25 -4.20 -2.47
CA ARG A 30 -6.93 -3.21 -3.32
C ARG A 30 -6.00 -2.63 -4.38
N ILE A 31 -4.80 -2.23 -3.97
CA ILE A 31 -3.82 -1.67 -4.91
C ILE A 31 -3.22 -2.75 -5.80
N GLY A 32 -3.09 -3.99 -5.33
CA GLY A 32 -2.66 -5.13 -6.13
C GLY A 32 -3.59 -5.34 -7.34
N ILE A 33 -4.90 -5.32 -7.11
CA ILE A 33 -5.92 -5.41 -8.18
C ILE A 33 -5.83 -4.19 -9.10
N SER A 34 -5.90 -2.99 -8.55
CA SER A 34 -5.97 -1.75 -9.32
C SER A 34 -4.75 -1.58 -10.24
N MET A 35 -3.53 -1.72 -9.73
CA MET A 35 -2.32 -1.52 -10.52
C MET A 35 -2.19 -2.53 -11.66
N ILE A 36 -2.62 -3.78 -11.48
CA ILE A 36 -2.60 -4.78 -12.54
C ILE A 36 -3.71 -4.52 -13.56
N GLU A 37 -4.95 -4.28 -13.13
CA GLU A 37 -6.07 -4.09 -14.03
C GLU A 37 -5.97 -2.79 -14.85
N GLU A 38 -5.48 -1.72 -14.28
CA GLU A 38 -5.25 -0.49 -15.03
C GLU A 38 -4.09 -0.65 -16.04
N ALA A 39 -3.04 -1.39 -15.70
CA ALA A 39 -1.98 -1.73 -16.65
C ALA A 39 -2.51 -2.62 -17.81
N GLU A 40 -3.39 -3.59 -17.52
CA GLU A 40 -4.11 -4.37 -18.55
C GLU A 40 -4.95 -3.49 -19.47
N LYS A 41 -5.74 -2.58 -18.91
CA LYS A 41 -6.59 -1.66 -19.68
C LYS A 41 -5.79 -0.74 -20.62
N ARG A 42 -4.59 -0.33 -20.19
CA ARG A 42 -3.67 0.45 -21.05
C ARG A 42 -2.96 -0.38 -22.09
N GLY A 43 -2.98 -1.71 -21.94
CA GLY A 43 -2.23 -2.62 -22.81
C GLY A 43 -0.75 -2.74 -22.46
N ASP A 44 -0.34 -2.28 -21.28
CA ASP A 44 1.02 -2.36 -20.79
C ASP A 44 1.43 -3.81 -20.46
N ILE A 45 0.48 -4.63 -20.03
CA ILE A 45 0.65 -6.05 -19.69
C ILE A 45 -0.54 -6.90 -20.14
N LYS A 46 -0.30 -8.20 -20.27
CA LYS A 46 -1.31 -9.22 -20.55
C LYS A 46 -1.00 -10.52 -19.78
N PRO A 47 -1.97 -11.39 -19.54
CA PRO A 47 -1.73 -12.68 -18.91
C PRO A 47 -0.57 -13.44 -19.55
N GLY A 48 0.31 -14.00 -18.72
CA GLY A 48 1.56 -14.67 -19.13
C GLY A 48 2.79 -13.77 -19.07
N ASP A 49 2.64 -12.46 -19.02
CA ASP A 49 3.76 -11.53 -18.86
C ASP A 49 4.39 -11.64 -17.46
N THR A 50 5.57 -11.09 -17.31
CA THR A 50 6.27 -11.00 -16.01
C THR A 50 6.11 -9.60 -15.45
N ILE A 51 5.71 -9.53 -14.19
CA ILE A 51 5.63 -8.29 -13.41
C ILE A 51 6.63 -8.31 -12.26
N VAL A 52 7.21 -7.18 -11.93
CA VAL A 52 8.20 -7.03 -10.86
C VAL A 52 7.72 -5.97 -9.89
N GLU A 53 7.84 -6.23 -8.61
CA GLU A 53 7.64 -5.22 -7.56
C GLU A 53 8.74 -5.30 -6.51
N ALA A 54 9.16 -4.14 -6.03
CA ALA A 54 10.09 -3.99 -4.93
C ALA A 54 9.36 -3.55 -3.67
N THR A 55 9.18 -4.47 -2.72
CA THR A 55 8.40 -4.17 -1.52
C THR A 55 8.92 -4.92 -0.30
N ALA A 56 8.92 -4.25 0.84
CA ALA A 56 9.21 -4.87 2.14
C ALA A 56 7.96 -5.41 2.84
N GLY A 57 6.76 -5.34 2.23
CA GLY A 57 5.54 -5.58 2.98
C GLY A 57 4.39 -6.21 2.20
N ASN A 58 3.20 -5.82 2.64
CA ASN A 58 1.93 -6.42 2.24
C ASN A 58 1.57 -6.23 0.75
N THR A 59 2.18 -5.26 0.06
CA THR A 59 1.94 -5.06 -1.38
C THR A 59 2.32 -6.29 -2.19
N GLY A 60 3.41 -6.96 -1.81
CA GLY A 60 3.82 -8.22 -2.44
C GLY A 60 2.76 -9.32 -2.34
N LEU A 61 2.11 -9.45 -1.17
CA LEU A 61 1.03 -10.42 -0.97
C LEU A 61 -0.20 -10.10 -1.81
N GLY A 62 -0.63 -8.82 -1.84
CA GLY A 62 -1.76 -8.40 -2.68
C GLY A 62 -1.50 -8.66 -4.17
N LEU A 63 -0.29 -8.34 -4.65
CA LEU A 63 0.10 -8.63 -6.03
C LEU A 63 0.19 -10.13 -6.32
N ALA A 64 0.68 -10.94 -5.37
CA ALA A 64 0.80 -12.39 -5.55
C ALA A 64 -0.56 -13.05 -5.72
N LEU A 65 -1.58 -12.63 -4.97
CA LEU A 65 -2.96 -13.12 -5.14
C LEU A 65 -3.48 -12.84 -6.55
N VAL A 66 -3.35 -11.61 -7.02
CA VAL A 66 -3.87 -11.19 -8.34
C VAL A 66 -3.06 -11.85 -9.46
N ALA A 67 -1.74 -11.92 -9.32
CA ALA A 67 -0.86 -12.55 -10.29
C ALA A 67 -1.18 -14.03 -10.46
N ALA A 68 -1.38 -14.78 -9.36
CA ALA A 68 -1.76 -16.17 -9.39
C ALA A 68 -3.12 -16.38 -10.07
N GLN A 69 -4.10 -15.52 -9.78
CA GLN A 69 -5.45 -15.61 -10.35
C GLN A 69 -5.49 -15.29 -11.85
N LYS A 70 -4.72 -14.27 -12.27
CA LYS A 70 -4.73 -13.76 -13.65
C LYS A 70 -3.67 -14.39 -14.56
N GLY A 71 -2.79 -15.23 -14.01
CA GLY A 71 -1.76 -15.96 -14.77
C GLY A 71 -0.53 -15.12 -15.11
N TYR A 72 -0.14 -14.18 -14.25
CA TYR A 72 1.11 -13.45 -14.35
C TYR A 72 2.25 -14.18 -13.65
N ARG A 73 3.46 -14.02 -14.15
CA ARG A 73 4.68 -14.38 -13.42
C ARG A 73 5.07 -13.19 -12.55
N LEU A 74 5.19 -13.39 -11.26
CA LEU A 74 5.50 -12.34 -10.30
C LEU A 74 6.90 -12.52 -9.72
N ILE A 75 7.70 -11.46 -9.80
CA ILE A 75 9.00 -11.37 -9.12
C ILE A 75 8.87 -10.31 -8.02
N ILE A 76 9.18 -10.69 -6.79
CA ILE A 76 9.22 -9.78 -5.65
C ILE A 76 10.66 -9.62 -5.18
N VAL A 77 11.13 -8.38 -5.16
CA VAL A 77 12.43 -8.01 -4.59
C VAL A 77 12.21 -7.42 -3.20
N LEU A 78 12.81 -8.02 -2.18
CA LEU A 78 12.63 -7.58 -0.80
C LEU A 78 13.93 -7.66 0.02
N PRO A 79 14.06 -6.77 1.04
CA PRO A 79 15.21 -6.77 1.94
C PRO A 79 15.28 -8.07 2.76
N ASP A 80 16.49 -8.54 3.03
CA ASP A 80 16.76 -9.79 3.77
C ASP A 80 16.31 -9.79 5.24
N LYS A 81 16.03 -8.62 5.81
CA LYS A 81 15.49 -8.47 7.17
C LYS A 81 14.01 -8.85 7.31
N MET A 82 13.33 -9.14 6.20
CA MET A 82 11.92 -9.52 6.24
C MET A 82 11.68 -10.87 6.90
N SER A 83 10.51 -11.02 7.54
CA SER A 83 10.18 -12.26 8.24
C SER A 83 10.14 -13.46 7.28
N GLN A 84 10.62 -14.63 7.74
CA GLN A 84 10.59 -15.86 6.97
C GLN A 84 9.16 -16.26 6.59
N GLU A 85 8.17 -15.93 7.43
CA GLU A 85 6.77 -16.18 7.15
C GLU A 85 6.28 -15.42 5.91
N LYS A 86 6.61 -14.14 5.77
CA LYS A 86 6.26 -13.34 4.58
C LYS A 86 6.91 -13.91 3.31
N ILE A 87 8.19 -14.28 3.39
CA ILE A 87 8.92 -14.90 2.29
C ILE A 87 8.27 -16.22 1.89
N PHE A 88 7.93 -17.06 2.87
CA PHE A 88 7.27 -18.35 2.63
C PHE A 88 5.90 -18.15 1.98
N ASN A 89 5.09 -17.23 2.48
CA ASN A 89 3.76 -16.96 1.93
C ASN A 89 3.82 -16.49 0.47
N LEU A 90 4.74 -15.58 0.13
CA LEU A 90 4.95 -15.15 -1.25
C LEU A 90 5.32 -16.31 -2.18
N ARG A 91 6.25 -17.17 -1.76
CA ARG A 91 6.66 -18.36 -2.52
C ARG A 91 5.53 -19.35 -2.67
N ALA A 92 4.76 -19.58 -1.61
CA ALA A 92 3.60 -20.46 -1.63
C ALA A 92 2.50 -20.01 -2.61
N MET A 93 2.40 -18.69 -2.84
CA MET A 93 1.52 -18.08 -3.86
C MET A 93 2.12 -18.08 -5.27
N GLY A 94 3.31 -18.65 -5.46
CA GLY A 94 3.96 -18.76 -6.77
C GLY A 94 4.85 -17.59 -7.17
N ALA A 95 5.13 -16.64 -6.27
CA ALA A 95 6.05 -15.56 -6.56
C ALA A 95 7.51 -16.02 -6.52
N ASP A 96 8.31 -15.55 -7.48
CA ASP A 96 9.77 -15.65 -7.44
C ASP A 96 10.32 -14.55 -6.52
N VAL A 97 10.96 -14.95 -5.43
CA VAL A 97 11.40 -14.05 -4.37
C VAL A 97 12.91 -13.87 -4.40
N ILE A 98 13.35 -12.64 -4.65
CA ILE A 98 14.74 -12.22 -4.66
C ILE A 98 15.02 -11.43 -3.39
N LEU A 99 15.92 -11.93 -2.56
CA LEU A 99 16.37 -11.23 -1.36
C LEU A 99 17.57 -10.34 -1.68
N THR A 100 17.56 -9.14 -1.09
CA THR A 100 18.66 -8.20 -1.21
C THR A 100 19.02 -7.59 0.14
N ARG A 101 20.10 -6.84 0.19
CA ARG A 101 20.61 -6.24 1.43
C ARG A 101 19.66 -5.21 2.02
N SER A 102 19.47 -5.27 3.33
CA SER A 102 18.67 -4.31 4.10
C SER A 102 19.49 -3.18 4.72
N ASP A 103 20.83 -3.27 4.67
CA ASP A 103 21.78 -2.29 5.25
C ASP A 103 22.25 -1.24 4.24
N VAL A 104 21.63 -1.17 3.06
CA VAL A 104 21.92 -0.21 2.00
C VAL A 104 20.72 0.71 1.73
N GLY A 105 21.01 1.96 1.34
CA GLY A 105 20.01 2.97 1.02
C GLY A 105 19.86 3.24 -0.47
N ARG A 106 18.94 4.14 -0.80
CA ARG A 106 18.64 4.57 -2.16
C ARG A 106 19.90 5.02 -2.92
N GLY A 107 20.04 4.59 -4.16
CA GLY A 107 21.20 4.84 -5.00
C GLY A 107 22.27 3.75 -4.94
N HIS A 108 22.15 2.78 -4.02
CA HIS A 108 23.02 1.60 -4.01
C HIS A 108 22.42 0.53 -4.96
N PRO A 109 23.21 -0.17 -5.81
CA PRO A 109 22.69 -1.16 -6.76
C PRO A 109 21.87 -2.30 -6.11
N GLU A 110 22.16 -2.63 -4.86
CA GLU A 110 21.45 -3.65 -4.09
C GLU A 110 20.32 -3.05 -3.21
N TYR A 111 20.02 -1.75 -3.32
CA TYR A 111 18.82 -1.20 -2.70
C TYR A 111 17.58 -1.79 -3.37
N TYR A 112 16.66 -2.34 -2.60
CA TYR A 112 15.58 -3.19 -3.12
C TYR A 112 14.76 -2.55 -4.24
N GLN A 113 14.48 -1.23 -4.19
CA GLN A 113 13.73 -0.54 -5.24
C GLN A 113 14.56 -0.37 -6.52
N ASP A 114 15.84 0.00 -6.40
CA ASP A 114 16.74 0.18 -7.53
C ASP A 114 17.02 -1.18 -8.21
N LEU A 115 17.23 -2.23 -7.41
CA LEU A 115 17.39 -3.60 -7.91
C LEU A 115 16.13 -4.12 -8.60
N GLY A 116 14.93 -3.87 -8.03
CA GLY A 116 13.66 -4.28 -8.63
C GLY A 116 13.45 -3.64 -10.00
N LYS A 117 13.72 -2.35 -10.12
CA LYS A 117 13.68 -1.63 -11.39
C LYS A 117 14.68 -2.20 -12.40
N HIS A 118 15.92 -2.45 -11.98
CA HIS A 118 16.96 -3.02 -12.84
C HIS A 118 16.58 -4.41 -13.36
N ILE A 119 16.04 -5.28 -12.49
CA ILE A 119 15.56 -6.62 -12.89
C ILE A 119 14.42 -6.52 -13.90
N ALA A 120 13.51 -5.57 -13.73
CA ALA A 120 12.43 -5.36 -14.68
C ALA A 120 12.96 -4.96 -16.07
N GLU A 121 13.90 -4.02 -16.11
CA GLU A 121 14.56 -3.56 -17.35
C GLU A 121 15.33 -4.71 -18.03
N GLU A 122 16.14 -5.44 -17.29
CA GLU A 122 16.95 -6.55 -17.80
C GLU A 122 16.09 -7.69 -18.38
N ARG A 123 14.96 -7.99 -17.74
CA ARG A 123 14.08 -9.09 -18.14
C ARG A 123 12.95 -8.68 -19.10
N GLY A 124 12.88 -7.40 -19.48
CA GLY A 124 11.76 -6.87 -20.26
C GLY A 124 10.41 -7.06 -19.57
N ALA A 125 10.39 -6.98 -18.23
CA ALA A 125 9.23 -7.16 -17.39
C ALA A 125 8.61 -5.81 -16.98
N TYR A 126 7.35 -5.81 -16.60
CA TYR A 126 6.65 -4.61 -16.14
C TYR A 126 6.98 -4.33 -14.67
N PHE A 127 7.52 -3.15 -14.38
CA PHE A 127 7.78 -2.70 -13.01
C PHE A 127 6.55 -1.99 -12.45
N ILE A 128 5.90 -2.59 -11.46
CA ILE A 128 4.66 -2.06 -10.82
C ILE A 128 4.92 -0.70 -10.16
N ASN A 129 6.01 -0.58 -9.36
CA ASN A 129 6.43 0.66 -8.72
C ASN A 129 5.35 1.32 -7.87
N GLN A 130 4.87 0.68 -6.81
CA GLN A 130 3.80 1.17 -5.95
C GLN A 130 3.97 2.62 -5.46
N PHE A 131 5.20 3.09 -5.32
CA PHE A 131 5.51 4.44 -4.82
C PHE A 131 5.32 5.54 -5.87
N GLY A 132 5.40 5.20 -7.16
CA GLY A 132 5.23 6.14 -8.27
C GLY A 132 4.03 5.83 -9.17
N ASN A 133 3.30 4.75 -8.90
CA ASN A 133 2.19 4.30 -9.74
C ASN A 133 0.88 5.04 -9.40
N PRO A 134 0.29 5.79 -10.34
CA PRO A 134 -0.96 6.53 -10.11
C PRO A 134 -2.16 5.62 -9.84
N ASP A 135 -2.10 4.35 -10.20
CA ASP A 135 -3.17 3.37 -9.98
C ASP A 135 -3.24 2.92 -8.51
N ASN A 136 -2.20 3.18 -7.72
CA ASN A 136 -2.22 2.98 -6.28
C ASN A 136 -3.22 3.94 -5.60
N PRO A 137 -3.10 5.28 -5.67
CA PRO A 137 -4.13 6.15 -5.12
C PRO A 137 -5.50 5.98 -5.80
N LEU A 138 -5.55 5.64 -7.08
CA LEU A 138 -6.80 5.38 -7.79
C LEU A 138 -7.64 4.28 -7.12
N ALA A 139 -7.03 3.19 -6.66
CA ALA A 139 -7.72 2.13 -5.93
C ALA A 139 -8.51 2.63 -4.71
N HIS A 140 -7.98 3.63 -4.05
CA HIS A 140 -8.59 4.21 -2.85
C HIS A 140 -9.59 5.33 -3.18
N GLU A 141 -9.34 6.09 -4.24
CA GLU A 141 -10.26 7.11 -4.74
C GLU A 141 -11.57 6.48 -5.24
N THR A 142 -11.47 5.37 -6.00
CA THR A 142 -12.63 4.74 -6.65
C THR A 142 -13.25 3.59 -5.86
N GLY A 143 -12.55 3.05 -4.85
CA GLY A 143 -12.99 1.91 -4.05
C GLY A 143 -13.09 2.24 -2.56
N THR A 144 -11.96 2.42 -1.86
CA THR A 144 -11.94 2.52 -0.39
C THR A 144 -12.76 3.71 0.13
N ALA A 145 -12.59 4.89 -0.45
CA ALA A 145 -13.27 6.10 0.02
C ALA A 145 -14.79 6.06 -0.22
N PRO A 146 -15.29 5.72 -1.44
CA PRO A 146 -16.73 5.56 -1.64
C PRO A 146 -17.35 4.49 -0.72
N GLU A 147 -16.69 3.35 -0.53
CA GLU A 147 -17.16 2.31 0.41
C GLU A 147 -17.29 2.83 1.84
N ILE A 148 -16.33 3.63 2.33
CA ILE A 148 -16.39 4.20 3.68
C ILE A 148 -17.61 5.10 3.80
N VAL A 149 -17.79 6.04 2.88
CA VAL A 149 -18.90 7.00 2.91
C VAL A 149 -20.25 6.29 2.80
N GLU A 150 -20.37 5.30 1.92
CA GLU A 150 -21.58 4.49 1.76
C GLU A 150 -21.89 3.68 3.04
N GLN A 151 -20.91 2.98 3.60
CA GLN A 151 -21.08 2.15 4.80
C GLN A 151 -21.39 2.96 6.06
N MET A 152 -21.04 4.24 6.06
CA MET A 152 -21.39 5.20 7.11
C MET A 152 -22.67 5.99 6.81
N ASN A 153 -23.37 5.70 5.69
CA ASN A 153 -24.55 6.43 5.22
C ASN A 153 -24.33 7.95 5.11
N GLY A 154 -23.08 8.37 4.85
CA GLY A 154 -22.69 9.77 4.84
C GLY A 154 -22.55 10.43 6.22
N GLU A 155 -22.82 9.72 7.31
CA GLU A 155 -22.68 10.20 8.69
C GLU A 155 -21.23 9.96 9.17
N LEU A 156 -20.33 10.85 8.76
CA LEU A 156 -18.89 10.71 8.99
C LEU A 156 -18.28 12.09 9.23
N ASP A 157 -17.65 12.29 10.39
CA ASP A 157 -16.97 13.53 10.73
C ASP A 157 -15.48 13.50 10.39
N ALA A 158 -14.83 12.33 10.60
CA ALA A 158 -13.40 12.18 10.37
C ALA A 158 -13.02 10.76 9.95
N ILE A 159 -11.93 10.67 9.16
CA ILE A 159 -11.22 9.41 8.86
C ILE A 159 -9.81 9.51 9.43
N VAL A 160 -9.44 8.53 10.27
CA VAL A 160 -8.08 8.42 10.83
C VAL A 160 -7.36 7.28 10.14
N LEU A 161 -6.17 7.54 9.60
CA LEU A 161 -5.35 6.52 8.92
C LEU A 161 -3.86 6.78 9.05
N GLY A 162 -3.06 5.71 8.94
CA GLY A 162 -1.61 5.80 8.81
C GLY A 162 -1.18 5.98 7.35
N VAL A 163 0.02 6.50 7.14
CA VAL A 163 0.59 6.73 5.80
C VAL A 163 1.90 5.96 5.64
N GLY A 164 1.98 5.13 4.59
CA GLY A 164 3.21 4.47 4.15
C GLY A 164 3.59 4.95 2.74
N SER A 165 3.09 4.28 1.68
CA SER A 165 3.31 4.72 0.29
C SER A 165 2.52 5.96 -0.13
N SER A 166 1.76 6.57 0.79
CA SER A 166 0.82 7.69 0.57
C SER A 166 -0.40 7.40 -0.34
N GLY A 167 -0.48 6.25 -0.99
CA GLY A 167 -1.58 5.95 -1.91
C GLY A 167 -2.97 6.04 -1.27
N THR A 168 -3.12 5.46 -0.08
CA THR A 168 -4.41 5.46 0.65
C THR A 168 -4.86 6.87 1.00
N VAL A 169 -3.99 7.66 1.63
CA VAL A 169 -4.32 9.04 2.01
C VAL A 169 -4.62 9.90 0.80
N SER A 170 -3.83 9.77 -0.27
CA SER A 170 -4.01 10.55 -1.50
C SER A 170 -5.34 10.23 -2.20
N GLY A 171 -5.67 8.95 -2.34
CA GLY A 171 -6.93 8.54 -2.97
C GLY A 171 -8.15 8.95 -2.15
N ILE A 172 -8.12 8.73 -0.82
CA ILE A 172 -9.21 9.14 0.08
C ILE A 172 -9.37 10.66 0.06
N SER A 173 -8.28 11.42 0.21
CA SER A 173 -8.30 12.88 0.19
C SER A 173 -8.94 13.42 -1.10
N LYS A 174 -8.58 12.86 -2.25
CA LYS A 174 -9.09 13.28 -3.54
C LYS A 174 -10.60 13.02 -3.67
N TYR A 175 -11.07 11.86 -3.22
CA TYR A 175 -12.48 11.55 -3.19
C TYR A 175 -13.27 12.47 -2.24
N LEU A 176 -12.78 12.66 -1.00
CA LEU A 176 -13.44 13.50 0.00
C LEU A 176 -13.54 14.95 -0.46
N ALA A 177 -12.49 15.50 -1.03
CA ALA A 177 -12.51 16.88 -1.55
C ALA A 177 -13.65 17.12 -2.57
N ALA A 178 -14.00 16.10 -3.35
CA ALA A 178 -15.04 16.21 -4.35
C ALA A 178 -16.45 15.85 -3.83
N ASN A 179 -16.56 14.92 -2.87
CA ASN A 179 -17.83 14.27 -2.52
C ASN A 179 -18.27 14.47 -1.06
N ALA A 180 -17.33 14.73 -0.15
CA ALA A 180 -17.59 14.90 1.27
C ALA A 180 -16.58 15.89 1.91
N PRO A 181 -16.55 17.16 1.48
CA PRO A 181 -15.49 18.12 1.84
C PRO A 181 -15.48 18.55 3.32
N ASN A 182 -16.52 18.20 4.07
CA ASN A 182 -16.61 18.48 5.51
C ASN A 182 -16.02 17.37 6.39
N VAL A 183 -15.55 16.25 5.79
CA VAL A 183 -14.96 15.15 6.52
C VAL A 183 -13.47 15.41 6.75
N ASP A 184 -13.04 15.44 7.99
CA ASP A 184 -11.64 15.61 8.34
C ASP A 184 -10.81 14.34 8.02
N LEU A 185 -9.64 14.52 7.43
CA LEU A 185 -8.68 13.45 7.21
C LEU A 185 -7.49 13.61 8.15
N ILE A 186 -7.36 12.69 9.10
CA ILE A 186 -6.42 12.78 10.22
C ILE A 186 -5.31 11.74 10.06
N LEU A 187 -4.05 12.19 10.09
CA LEU A 187 -2.89 11.31 10.08
C LEU A 187 -2.62 10.73 11.47
N ALA A 188 -2.59 9.40 11.56
CA ALA A 188 -1.99 8.68 12.68
C ALA A 188 -0.54 8.34 12.31
N ASP A 189 0.40 9.07 12.88
CA ASP A 189 1.82 8.99 12.54
C ASP A 189 2.64 8.47 13.71
N PRO A 190 3.51 7.46 13.52
CA PRO A 190 4.34 6.95 14.60
C PRO A 190 5.42 7.96 15.02
N VAL A 191 5.71 8.00 16.29
CA VAL A 191 6.83 8.81 16.81
C VAL A 191 8.13 8.34 16.14
N GLY A 192 8.85 9.28 15.54
CA GLY A 192 10.05 9.01 14.74
C GLY A 192 9.85 9.16 13.24
N SER A 193 8.60 9.19 12.75
CA SER A 193 8.29 9.53 11.36
C SER A 193 8.50 11.02 11.09
N ILE A 194 8.79 11.35 9.83
CA ILE A 194 8.93 12.73 9.35
C ILE A 194 7.61 13.32 8.83
N LEU A 195 6.56 12.51 8.69
CA LEU A 195 5.35 12.90 7.97
C LEU A 195 4.54 13.98 8.71
N THR A 196 4.47 13.92 10.04
CA THR A 196 3.78 14.94 10.85
C THR A 196 4.40 16.33 10.65
N ASP A 197 5.73 16.43 10.67
CA ASP A 197 6.42 17.71 10.46
C ASP A 197 6.25 18.18 9.02
N TYR A 198 6.37 17.27 8.05
CA TYR A 198 6.17 17.60 6.65
C TYR A 198 4.75 18.13 6.35
N ILE A 199 3.72 17.48 6.89
CA ILE A 199 2.32 17.88 6.65
C ILE A 199 2.00 19.21 7.36
N ASN A 200 2.44 19.40 8.60
CA ASN A 200 2.09 20.58 9.39
C ASN A 200 2.95 21.81 9.09
N LYS A 201 4.21 21.60 8.72
CA LYS A 201 5.21 22.69 8.58
C LYS A 201 5.77 22.82 7.17
N GLY A 202 5.59 21.80 6.30
CA GLY A 202 6.24 21.73 4.98
C GLY A 202 7.74 21.41 5.04
N GLU A 203 8.25 20.99 6.20
CA GLU A 203 9.66 20.71 6.44
C GLU A 203 9.90 19.22 6.67
N ILE A 204 10.95 18.68 6.07
CA ILE A 204 11.41 17.32 6.34
C ILE A 204 12.32 17.38 7.56
N GLY A 205 11.82 16.88 8.69
CA GLY A 205 12.59 16.77 9.93
C GLY A 205 13.62 15.63 9.93
N GLU A 206 14.29 15.44 11.04
CA GLU A 206 15.16 14.29 11.23
C GLU A 206 14.32 13.03 11.51
N GLY A 207 14.45 12.01 10.65
CA GLY A 207 13.78 10.73 10.83
C GLY A 207 14.41 9.91 11.96
N GLY A 208 13.57 9.26 12.76
CA GLY A 208 13.98 8.29 13.78
C GLY A 208 13.65 6.86 13.37
N SER A 209 13.51 5.98 14.35
CA SER A 209 13.05 4.61 14.16
C SER A 209 11.71 4.38 14.86
N TRP A 210 10.86 3.54 14.28
CA TRP A 210 9.58 3.14 14.85
C TRP A 210 9.32 1.65 14.64
N LEU A 211 8.39 1.09 15.44
CA LEU A 211 8.11 -0.35 15.45
C LEU A 211 6.93 -0.76 14.57
N VAL A 212 6.09 0.20 14.15
CA VAL A 212 4.86 -0.11 13.40
C VAL A 212 5.19 -0.32 11.94
N GLU A 213 4.84 -1.48 11.40
CA GLU A 213 5.04 -1.78 9.98
C GLU A 213 3.98 -1.11 9.09
N GLY A 214 4.41 -0.63 7.92
CA GLY A 214 3.53 -0.16 6.85
C GLY A 214 3.04 1.27 6.98
N ILE A 215 3.43 2.00 8.01
CA ILE A 215 3.18 3.44 8.21
C ILE A 215 4.44 4.15 8.73
N GLY A 216 4.56 5.45 8.49
CA GLY A 216 5.70 6.30 8.88
C GLY A 216 6.67 6.63 7.75
#